data_c1ea86d1cc37a0b5bce048dcf7f200c4
#
_entry.id   c1ea86d1cc37a0b5bce048dcf7f200c4
#
_cell.length_a   1.000
_cell.length_b   1.000
_cell.length_c   1.000
_cell.angle_alpha   90.00
_cell.angle_beta   90.00
_cell.angle_gamma   90.00
#
_symmetry.space_group_name_H-M   'P 1'
#
loop_
_entity.id
_entity.type
_entity.pdbx_description
1 polymer ?
#
loop_
_entity_poly.entity_id
_entity_poly.type
_entity_poly.pdbx_seq_one_letter_code
_entity_poly.pdbx_strand_id
1 'polypeptide(L)'
;EIIRLTGITDEMLVGAPSQEEALRAFLAFAGDRPLAAHNADFDMGFIAAGCRKYGIPFHNPSIDSLILAQNLLPDLGKYKLDIVAEHLHLPAFNHHRASDDAATVGYMLPPFFEMLEEMGLRHLGEINGAMVHLRKGGKAKRQPKHLIVLARNQTGLRNLYKLISLGHLDYFKRYPIMLKSVINENREGLILGSACEAGELFRAVADGKDWEELK
;
A
#
# COMPACT_ATOMS: atom_id res chain seq x y z
N GLU A 1 -5.54 26.69 -0.55
CA GLU A 1 -5.79 25.39 -1.26
C GLU A 1 -6.33 24.34 -0.28
N ILE A 2 -5.71 24.15 0.88
CA ILE A 2 -6.15 23.19 1.92
C ILE A 2 -7.57 23.47 2.38
N ILE A 3 -7.90 24.72 2.72
CA ILE A 3 -9.26 25.13 3.14
C ILE A 3 -10.31 24.75 2.09
N ARG A 4 -10.00 24.96 0.80
CA ARG A 4 -10.92 24.60 -0.29
C ARG A 4 -11.13 23.09 -0.41
N LEU A 5 -10.12 22.29 -0.09
CA LEU A 5 -10.16 20.83 -0.19
C LEU A 5 -10.86 20.20 1.01
N THR A 6 -10.52 20.64 2.21
CA THR A 6 -10.93 20.00 3.47
C THR A 6 -12.08 20.71 4.18
N GLY A 7 -12.31 21.99 3.85
CA GLY A 7 -13.23 22.87 4.58
C GLY A 7 -12.73 23.33 5.95
N ILE A 8 -11.48 22.98 6.33
CA ILE A 8 -10.90 23.38 7.63
C ILE A 8 -10.34 24.78 7.51
N THR A 9 -10.85 25.71 8.32
CA THR A 9 -10.40 27.10 8.38
C THR A 9 -9.50 27.34 9.60
N ASP A 10 -8.74 28.43 9.58
CA ASP A 10 -7.87 28.79 10.72
C ASP A 10 -8.66 29.04 12.01
N GLU A 11 -9.88 29.59 11.90
CA GLU A 11 -10.77 29.80 13.03
C GLU A 11 -11.19 28.48 13.69
N MET A 12 -11.38 27.41 12.90
CA MET A 12 -11.72 26.07 13.42
C MET A 12 -10.56 25.45 14.20
N LEU A 13 -9.34 25.91 13.97
CA LEU A 13 -8.15 25.40 14.67
C LEU A 13 -7.88 26.14 16.00
N VAL A 14 -8.58 27.24 16.24
CA VAL A 14 -8.44 27.97 17.52
C VAL A 14 -8.96 27.08 18.66
N GLY A 15 -8.09 26.73 19.59
CA GLY A 15 -8.42 25.86 20.72
C GLY A 15 -8.45 24.36 20.40
N ALA A 16 -8.09 23.97 19.17
CA ALA A 16 -7.93 22.57 18.83
C ALA A 16 -6.75 21.94 19.62
N PRO A 17 -6.83 20.64 19.95
CA PRO A 17 -5.76 19.96 20.65
C PRO A 17 -4.48 19.93 19.81
N SER A 18 -3.34 19.90 20.46
CA SER A 18 -2.06 19.66 19.80
C SER A 18 -2.03 18.26 19.16
N GLN A 19 -1.09 18.04 18.23
CA GLN A 19 -0.92 16.73 17.58
C GLN A 19 -0.70 15.61 18.61
N GLU A 20 0.06 15.87 19.67
CA GLU A 20 0.30 14.89 20.73
C GLU A 20 -0.98 14.56 21.50
N GLU A 21 -1.72 15.58 21.93
CA GLU A 21 -2.99 15.40 22.66
C GLU A 21 -4.00 14.65 21.80
N ALA A 22 -4.14 15.02 20.53
CA ALA A 22 -5.04 14.35 19.59
C ALA A 22 -4.67 12.88 19.39
N LEU A 23 -3.38 12.54 19.22
CA LEU A 23 -2.94 11.16 19.08
C LEU A 23 -3.18 10.33 20.33
N ARG A 24 -2.89 10.89 21.51
CA ARG A 24 -3.17 10.21 22.80
C ARG A 24 -4.66 9.94 22.99
N ALA A 25 -5.50 10.94 22.72
CA ALA A 25 -6.95 10.81 22.80
C ALA A 25 -7.49 9.78 21.80
N PHE A 26 -6.99 9.81 20.55
CA PHE A 26 -7.36 8.86 19.52
C PHE A 26 -7.00 7.43 19.91
N LEU A 27 -5.78 7.19 20.36
CA LEU A 27 -5.34 5.85 20.75
C LEU A 27 -6.05 5.36 22.03
N ALA A 28 -6.35 6.24 22.98
CA ALA A 28 -7.16 5.91 24.14
C ALA A 28 -8.59 5.47 23.73
N PHE A 29 -9.18 6.17 22.74
CA PHE A 29 -10.48 5.79 22.17
C PHE A 29 -10.42 4.46 21.41
N ALA A 30 -9.40 4.28 20.58
CA ALA A 30 -9.22 3.06 19.78
C ALA A 30 -8.95 1.83 20.67
N GLY A 31 -8.19 2.00 21.75
CA GLY A 31 -7.69 0.88 22.56
C GLY A 31 -6.90 -0.10 21.68
N ASP A 32 -7.12 -1.40 21.88
CA ASP A 32 -6.46 -2.47 21.11
C ASP A 32 -7.23 -2.88 19.84
N ARG A 33 -8.25 -2.10 19.46
CA ARG A 33 -9.09 -2.44 18.30
C ARG A 33 -8.34 -2.26 16.99
N PRO A 34 -8.65 -3.10 15.97
CA PRO A 34 -8.19 -2.85 14.61
C PRO A 34 -8.65 -1.49 14.09
N LEU A 35 -7.78 -0.82 13.35
CA LEU A 35 -8.09 0.44 12.69
C LEU A 35 -8.42 0.16 11.22
N ALA A 36 -9.51 0.73 10.71
CA ALA A 36 -9.90 0.56 9.32
C ALA A 36 -9.74 1.88 8.55
N ALA A 37 -9.17 1.78 7.35
CA ALA A 37 -9.06 2.93 6.45
C ALA A 37 -9.11 2.46 4.98
N HIS A 38 -9.28 3.40 4.05
CA HIS A 38 -9.23 3.13 2.62
C HIS A 38 -7.87 3.54 2.06
N ASN A 39 -7.00 2.59 1.76
CA ASN A 39 -5.56 2.72 1.59
C ASN A 39 -4.84 2.93 2.92
N ALA A 40 -5.08 2.01 3.85
CA ALA A 40 -4.71 2.10 5.26
C ALA A 40 -3.22 2.38 5.52
N ASP A 41 -2.32 1.95 4.65
CA ASP A 41 -0.89 2.24 4.77
C ASP A 41 -0.60 3.76 4.86
N PHE A 42 -1.41 4.57 4.18
CA PHE A 42 -1.28 6.03 4.22
C PHE A 42 -1.61 6.58 5.61
N ASP A 43 -2.78 6.27 6.13
CA ASP A 43 -3.25 6.77 7.43
C ASP A 43 -2.42 6.22 8.58
N MET A 44 -2.13 4.91 8.56
CA MET A 44 -1.29 4.26 9.55
C MET A 44 0.13 4.83 9.55
N GLY A 45 0.65 5.18 8.38
CA GLY A 45 1.95 5.83 8.23
C GLY A 45 2.03 7.18 8.98
N PHE A 46 1.00 8.01 8.86
CA PHE A 46 0.93 9.30 9.58
C PHE A 46 0.78 9.10 11.09
N ILE A 47 -0.09 8.20 11.53
CA ILE A 47 -0.26 7.88 12.95
C ILE A 47 1.05 7.37 13.54
N ALA A 48 1.69 6.39 12.88
CA ALA A 48 2.95 5.82 13.33
C ALA A 48 4.09 6.86 13.37
N ALA A 49 4.16 7.78 12.41
CA ALA A 49 5.14 8.86 12.41
C ALA A 49 4.93 9.83 13.58
N GLY A 50 3.68 10.22 13.82
CA GLY A 50 3.32 11.07 14.97
C GLY A 50 3.62 10.37 16.29
N CYS A 51 3.25 9.11 16.44
CA CYS A 51 3.51 8.31 17.63
C CYS A 51 5.02 8.19 17.91
N ARG A 52 5.84 7.92 16.90
CA ARG A 52 7.31 7.90 17.05
C ARG A 52 7.86 9.23 17.51
N LYS A 53 7.35 10.35 16.98
CA LYS A 53 7.79 11.72 17.36
C LYS A 53 7.58 11.99 18.84
N TYR A 54 6.49 11.49 19.42
CA TYR A 54 6.11 11.75 20.81
C TYR A 54 6.35 10.56 21.77
N GLY A 55 7.02 9.51 21.32
CA GLY A 55 7.28 8.33 22.13
C GLY A 55 6.02 7.57 22.57
N ILE A 56 4.96 7.60 21.75
CA ILE A 56 3.69 6.93 22.05
C ILE A 56 3.73 5.53 21.43
N PRO A 57 3.47 4.45 22.18
CA PRO A 57 3.34 3.10 21.62
C PRO A 57 2.17 3.03 20.64
N PHE A 58 2.39 2.37 19.49
CA PHE A 58 1.36 2.16 18.48
C PHE A 58 1.48 0.76 17.89
N HIS A 59 0.50 -0.10 18.15
CA HIS A 59 0.51 -1.52 17.79
C HIS A 59 -0.81 -2.01 17.19
N ASN A 60 -1.77 -1.11 16.94
CA ASN A 60 -3.08 -1.49 16.43
C ASN A 60 -2.94 -2.16 15.05
N PRO A 61 -3.53 -3.34 14.83
CA PRO A 61 -3.61 -3.93 13.51
C PRO A 61 -4.51 -3.08 12.61
N SER A 62 -4.32 -3.18 11.30
CA SER A 62 -5.12 -2.42 10.33
C SER A 62 -5.93 -3.32 9.41
N ILE A 63 -7.08 -2.81 8.97
CA ILE A 63 -7.91 -3.36 7.90
C ILE A 63 -7.93 -2.34 6.76
N ASP A 64 -7.53 -2.75 5.57
CA ASP A 64 -7.52 -1.91 4.39
C ASP A 64 -8.73 -2.20 3.49
N SER A 65 -9.73 -1.30 3.51
CA SER A 65 -10.93 -1.46 2.69
C SER A 65 -10.66 -1.36 1.19
N LEU A 66 -9.58 -0.70 0.76
CA LEU A 66 -9.15 -0.70 -0.64
C LEU A 66 -8.67 -2.10 -1.07
N ILE A 67 -7.89 -2.75 -0.21
CA ILE A 67 -7.43 -4.12 -0.45
C ILE A 67 -8.60 -5.09 -0.46
N LEU A 68 -9.53 -4.97 0.48
CA LEU A 68 -10.75 -5.78 0.50
C LEU A 68 -11.54 -5.58 -0.79
N ALA A 69 -11.83 -4.33 -1.18
CA ALA A 69 -12.54 -4.04 -2.42
C ALA A 69 -11.86 -4.64 -3.66
N GLN A 70 -10.53 -4.52 -3.76
CA GLN A 70 -9.77 -5.07 -4.89
C GLN A 70 -9.82 -6.59 -5.01
N ASN A 71 -10.05 -7.30 -3.91
CA ASN A 71 -10.10 -8.75 -3.88
C ASN A 71 -11.54 -9.29 -3.93
N LEU A 72 -12.47 -8.59 -3.30
CA LEU A 72 -13.86 -9.03 -3.19
C LEU A 72 -14.74 -8.53 -4.34
N LEU A 73 -14.32 -7.48 -5.03
CA LEU A 73 -15.05 -6.87 -6.15
C LEU A 73 -14.17 -6.86 -7.42
N PRO A 74 -13.77 -8.02 -7.96
CA PRO A 74 -12.75 -8.11 -9.02
C PRO A 74 -13.18 -7.41 -10.32
N ASP A 75 -14.47 -7.28 -10.58
CA ASP A 75 -15.02 -6.70 -11.79
C ASP A 75 -15.15 -5.16 -11.74
N LEU A 76 -14.86 -4.56 -10.57
CA LEU A 76 -14.89 -3.12 -10.41
C LEU A 76 -13.62 -2.48 -11.02
N GLY A 77 -13.77 -1.67 -12.06
CA GLY A 77 -12.64 -1.09 -12.81
C GLY A 77 -11.80 -0.06 -12.05
N LYS A 78 -12.37 0.54 -10.99
CA LYS A 78 -11.72 1.54 -10.12
C LYS A 78 -12.18 1.35 -8.69
N TYR A 79 -11.28 1.58 -7.74
CA TYR A 79 -11.49 1.33 -6.31
C TYR A 79 -11.32 2.59 -5.46
N LYS A 80 -11.78 3.75 -5.96
CA LYS A 80 -11.90 4.95 -5.12
C LYS A 80 -13.02 4.77 -4.12
N LEU A 81 -12.95 5.46 -2.99
CA LEU A 81 -13.91 5.35 -1.90
C LEU A 81 -15.36 5.56 -2.37
N ASP A 82 -15.57 6.60 -3.18
CA ASP A 82 -16.86 6.94 -3.80
C ASP A 82 -17.42 5.81 -4.68
N ILE A 83 -16.58 5.28 -5.56
CA ILE A 83 -16.96 4.22 -6.51
C ILE A 83 -17.33 2.93 -5.78
N VAL A 84 -16.54 2.56 -4.75
CA VAL A 84 -16.82 1.36 -3.96
C VAL A 84 -18.10 1.55 -3.14
N ALA A 85 -18.30 2.72 -2.54
CA ALA A 85 -19.51 3.04 -1.80
C ALA A 85 -20.78 2.98 -2.68
N GLU A 86 -20.72 3.55 -3.88
CA GLU A 86 -21.80 3.48 -4.87
C GLU A 86 -22.10 2.03 -5.28
N HIS A 87 -21.06 1.24 -5.57
CA HIS A 87 -21.21 -0.18 -5.94
C HIS A 87 -21.84 -1.02 -4.83
N LEU A 88 -21.53 -0.72 -3.57
CA LEU A 88 -22.12 -1.36 -2.40
C LEU A 88 -23.47 -0.76 -1.99
N HIS A 89 -24.02 0.18 -2.77
CA HIS A 89 -25.28 0.88 -2.49
C HIS A 89 -25.34 1.56 -1.13
N LEU A 90 -24.21 2.11 -0.67
CA LEU A 90 -24.11 2.80 0.61
C LEU A 90 -24.70 4.21 0.54
N PRO A 91 -25.10 4.81 1.68
CA PRO A 91 -25.58 6.18 1.73
C PRO A 91 -24.60 7.17 1.12
N ALA A 92 -25.11 8.19 0.42
CA ALA A 92 -24.28 9.27 -0.12
C ALA A 92 -23.60 10.05 1.03
N PHE A 93 -22.36 10.45 0.83
CA PHE A 93 -21.54 11.16 1.80
C PHE A 93 -20.83 12.37 1.17
N ASN A 94 -20.38 13.31 2.02
CA ASN A 94 -19.63 14.47 1.58
C ASN A 94 -18.14 14.11 1.46
N HIS A 95 -17.62 14.09 0.25
CA HIS A 95 -16.22 13.82 -0.01
C HIS A 95 -15.30 14.85 0.65
N HIS A 96 -14.10 14.39 1.06
CA HIS A 96 -13.02 15.21 1.61
C HIS A 96 -13.24 15.75 3.04
N ARG A 97 -14.25 15.24 3.75
CA ARG A 97 -14.31 15.38 5.21
C ARG A 97 -13.90 14.06 5.84
N ALA A 98 -12.82 14.07 6.61
CA ALA A 98 -12.25 12.86 7.21
C ALA A 98 -13.26 12.06 8.05
N SER A 99 -14.21 12.73 8.71
CA SER A 99 -15.31 12.08 9.44
C SER A 99 -16.24 11.29 8.52
N ASP A 100 -16.59 11.86 7.36
CA ASP A 100 -17.52 11.28 6.42
C ASP A 100 -16.83 10.15 5.65
N ASP A 101 -15.58 10.33 5.28
CA ASP A 101 -14.75 9.27 4.67
C ASP A 101 -14.58 8.08 5.64
N ALA A 102 -14.31 8.33 6.93
CA ALA A 102 -14.20 7.31 7.96
C ALA A 102 -15.55 6.58 8.19
N ALA A 103 -16.67 7.31 8.23
CA ALA A 103 -17.99 6.71 8.34
C ALA A 103 -18.31 5.81 7.14
N THR A 104 -17.94 6.26 5.93
CA THR A 104 -18.13 5.47 4.70
C THR A 104 -17.33 4.18 4.74
N VAL A 105 -16.06 4.21 5.20
CA VAL A 105 -15.28 2.99 5.44
C VAL A 105 -16.01 2.09 6.45
N GLY A 106 -16.52 2.65 7.54
CA GLY A 106 -17.31 1.90 8.52
C GLY A 106 -18.51 1.18 7.91
N TYR A 107 -19.25 1.84 7.02
CA TYR A 107 -20.37 1.23 6.30
C TYR A 107 -19.97 0.19 5.26
N MET A 108 -18.74 0.22 4.74
CA MET A 108 -18.22 -0.80 3.83
C MET A 108 -17.86 -2.11 4.52
N LEU A 109 -17.49 -2.07 5.81
CA LEU A 109 -17.00 -3.26 6.52
C LEU A 109 -18.05 -4.37 6.63
N PRO A 110 -19.32 -4.12 7.01
CA PRO A 110 -20.30 -5.19 7.12
C PRO A 110 -20.48 -6.00 5.84
N PRO A 111 -20.76 -5.43 4.64
CA PRO A 111 -20.86 -6.21 3.41
C PRO A 111 -19.56 -6.92 3.05
N PHE A 112 -18.39 -6.34 3.32
CA PHE A 112 -17.12 -7.05 3.12
C PHE A 112 -16.97 -8.23 4.07
N PHE A 113 -17.37 -8.10 5.33
CA PHE A 113 -17.32 -9.21 6.29
C PHE A 113 -18.28 -10.34 5.91
N GLU A 114 -19.45 -10.04 5.38
CA GLU A 114 -20.37 -11.04 4.83
C GLU A 114 -19.72 -11.83 3.69
N MET A 115 -19.12 -11.14 2.72
CA MET A 115 -18.39 -11.79 1.61
C MET A 115 -17.20 -12.65 2.10
N LEU A 116 -16.47 -12.17 3.12
CA LEU A 116 -15.35 -12.90 3.72
C LEU A 116 -15.84 -14.15 4.47
N GLU A 117 -16.95 -14.04 5.17
CA GLU A 117 -17.56 -15.16 5.89
C GLU A 117 -18.04 -16.26 4.93
N GLU A 118 -18.61 -15.89 3.79
CA GLU A 118 -18.95 -16.82 2.70
C GLU A 118 -17.71 -17.56 2.16
N MET A 119 -16.53 -16.91 2.19
CA MET A 119 -15.24 -17.51 1.83
C MET A 119 -14.63 -18.34 2.99
N GLY A 120 -15.28 -18.43 4.15
CA GLY A 120 -14.79 -19.11 5.33
C GLY A 120 -13.74 -18.35 6.13
N LEU A 121 -13.52 -17.07 5.86
CA LEU A 121 -12.52 -16.20 6.51
C LEU A 121 -13.20 -15.42 7.66
N ARG A 122 -12.87 -15.77 8.91
CA ARG A 122 -13.55 -15.20 10.09
C ARG A 122 -12.63 -14.43 11.03
N HIS A 123 -11.32 -14.57 10.88
CA HIS A 123 -10.33 -13.95 11.77
C HIS A 123 -9.43 -12.98 11.01
N LEU A 124 -9.11 -11.84 11.62
CA LEU A 124 -8.30 -10.79 11.00
C LEU A 124 -6.95 -11.30 10.45
N GLY A 125 -6.29 -12.21 11.16
CA GLY A 125 -5.05 -12.82 10.71
C GLY A 125 -5.22 -13.64 9.43
N GLU A 126 -6.32 -14.38 9.31
CA GLU A 126 -6.68 -15.16 8.10
C GLU A 126 -7.01 -14.23 6.94
N ILE A 127 -7.78 -13.17 7.19
CA ILE A 127 -8.17 -12.17 6.19
C ILE A 127 -6.92 -11.51 5.59
N ASN A 128 -6.03 -11.01 6.43
CA ASN A 128 -4.81 -10.36 5.98
C ASN A 128 -3.91 -11.31 5.19
N GLY A 129 -3.78 -12.58 5.63
CA GLY A 129 -3.06 -13.62 4.91
C GLY A 129 -3.69 -13.96 3.56
N ALA A 130 -5.01 -14.19 3.52
CA ALA A 130 -5.75 -14.50 2.30
C ALA A 130 -5.68 -13.34 1.29
N MET A 131 -5.84 -12.09 1.73
CA MET A 131 -5.75 -10.91 0.86
C MET A 131 -4.36 -10.76 0.23
N VAL A 132 -3.29 -11.13 0.93
CA VAL A 132 -1.93 -11.19 0.35
C VAL A 132 -1.84 -12.28 -0.73
N HIS A 133 -2.47 -13.44 -0.51
CA HIS A 133 -2.47 -14.53 -1.49
C HIS A 133 -3.34 -14.23 -2.71
N LEU A 134 -4.51 -13.64 -2.52
CA LEU A 134 -5.38 -13.19 -3.62
C LEU A 134 -4.72 -12.06 -4.43
N ARG A 135 -3.97 -11.16 -3.80
CA ARG A 135 -3.10 -10.20 -4.49
C ARG A 135 -2.05 -10.88 -5.40
N LYS A 136 -1.60 -12.08 -5.04
CA LYS A 136 -0.66 -12.85 -5.88
C LYS A 136 -1.34 -13.54 -7.07
N GLY A 137 -2.63 -13.81 -6.98
CA GLY A 137 -3.45 -14.39 -8.07
C GLY A 137 -4.12 -13.34 -8.97
N GLY A 138 -4.63 -12.26 -8.43
CA GLY A 138 -5.05 -11.08 -9.17
C GLY A 138 -3.83 -10.28 -9.54
N LYS A 139 -3.70 -9.81 -10.79
CA LYS A 139 -2.58 -9.00 -11.31
C LYS A 139 -2.16 -7.93 -10.29
N ALA A 140 -1.42 -8.34 -9.26
CA ALA A 140 -0.74 -7.41 -8.38
C ALA A 140 0.03 -6.50 -9.32
N LYS A 141 -0.24 -5.21 -9.30
CA LYS A 141 0.62 -4.24 -9.96
C LYS A 141 1.96 -4.37 -9.26
N ARG A 142 2.78 -5.32 -9.72
CA ARG A 142 4.15 -5.46 -9.28
C ARG A 142 4.80 -4.12 -9.55
N GLN A 143 4.97 -3.33 -8.51
CA GLN A 143 5.69 -2.08 -8.65
C GLN A 143 7.13 -2.44 -9.02
N PRO A 144 7.65 -1.89 -10.11
CA PRO A 144 9.05 -2.10 -10.46
C PRO A 144 9.93 -1.66 -9.30
N LYS A 145 10.97 -2.44 -9.07
CA LYS A 145 11.98 -2.14 -8.06
C LYS A 145 13.22 -1.60 -8.76
N HIS A 146 13.90 -0.68 -8.09
CA HIS A 146 15.16 -0.17 -8.63
C HIS A 146 16.25 -1.27 -8.59
N LEU A 147 17.01 -1.35 -9.66
CA LEU A 147 18.13 -2.26 -9.80
C LEU A 147 19.30 -1.52 -10.45
N ILE A 148 20.50 -1.69 -9.92
CA ILE A 148 21.72 -1.22 -10.57
C ILE A 148 22.29 -2.39 -11.37
N VAL A 149 22.65 -2.12 -12.62
CA VAL A 149 23.28 -3.09 -13.51
C VAL A 149 24.58 -2.50 -14.05
N LEU A 150 25.70 -3.16 -13.81
CA LEU A 150 27.01 -2.75 -14.27
C LEU A 150 27.59 -3.80 -15.22
N ALA A 151 28.26 -3.36 -16.27
CA ALA A 151 29.00 -4.24 -17.16
C ALA A 151 30.40 -4.51 -16.61
N ARG A 152 30.75 -5.79 -16.41
CA ARG A 152 32.08 -6.24 -15.95
C ARG A 152 33.07 -6.39 -17.10
N ASN A 153 32.61 -6.69 -18.29
CA ASN A 153 33.42 -6.97 -19.48
C ASN A 153 32.63 -6.67 -20.76
N GLN A 154 33.21 -6.91 -21.94
CA GLN A 154 32.57 -6.65 -23.24
C GLN A 154 31.29 -7.48 -23.48
N THR A 155 31.21 -8.69 -22.94
CA THR A 155 29.99 -9.50 -23.00
C THR A 155 28.90 -8.86 -22.16
N GLY A 156 29.22 -8.43 -20.94
CA GLY A 156 28.30 -7.69 -20.08
C GLY A 156 27.84 -6.38 -20.70
N LEU A 157 28.73 -5.65 -21.39
CA LEU A 157 28.33 -4.41 -22.07
C LEU A 157 27.32 -4.66 -23.19
N ARG A 158 27.52 -5.73 -24.01
CA ARG A 158 26.53 -6.14 -25.00
C ARG A 158 25.20 -6.54 -24.39
N ASN A 159 25.24 -7.30 -23.32
CA ASN A 159 24.04 -7.74 -22.59
C ASN A 159 23.33 -6.54 -21.95
N LEU A 160 24.06 -5.57 -21.41
CA LEU A 160 23.48 -4.34 -20.86
C LEU A 160 22.73 -3.54 -21.94
N TYR A 161 23.33 -3.34 -23.12
CA TYR A 161 22.66 -2.67 -24.23
C TYR A 161 21.41 -3.43 -24.69
N LYS A 162 21.49 -4.76 -24.76
CA LYS A 162 20.33 -5.61 -25.11
C LYS A 162 19.20 -5.42 -24.06
N LEU A 163 19.51 -5.45 -22.78
CA LEU A 163 18.54 -5.22 -21.72
C LEU A 163 17.89 -3.84 -21.81
N ILE A 164 18.69 -2.78 -22.05
CA ILE A 164 18.18 -1.43 -22.23
C ILE A 164 17.23 -1.37 -23.44
N SER A 165 17.60 -1.98 -24.56
CA SER A 165 16.77 -2.02 -25.77
C SER A 165 15.44 -2.74 -25.49
N LEU A 166 15.48 -3.93 -24.87
CA LEU A 166 14.27 -4.69 -24.51
C LEU A 166 13.37 -3.88 -23.56
N GLY A 167 13.97 -3.21 -22.56
CA GLY A 167 13.22 -2.38 -21.61
C GLY A 167 12.47 -1.23 -22.29
N HIS A 168 13.01 -0.67 -23.38
CA HIS A 168 12.39 0.43 -24.11
C HIS A 168 11.45 -0.03 -25.22
N LEU A 169 11.74 -1.13 -25.89
CA LEU A 169 10.95 -1.60 -27.02
C LEU A 169 9.79 -2.51 -26.60
N ASP A 170 10.05 -3.47 -25.69
CA ASP A 170 9.09 -4.53 -25.37
C ASP A 170 8.40 -4.33 -24.01
N TYR A 171 9.11 -3.68 -23.06
CA TYR A 171 8.63 -3.59 -21.68
C TYR A 171 8.42 -2.15 -21.19
N PHE A 172 8.36 -1.17 -22.10
CA PHE A 172 8.12 0.22 -21.74
C PHE A 172 6.64 0.42 -21.36
N LYS A 173 6.40 1.02 -20.20
CA LYS A 173 5.08 1.50 -19.77
C LYS A 173 5.15 3.00 -19.54
N ARG A 174 5.45 3.43 -18.33
CA ARG A 174 5.71 4.83 -17.95
C ARG A 174 7.22 5.11 -17.93
N TYR A 175 7.99 4.07 -17.76
CA TYR A 175 9.45 3.99 -17.78
C TYR A 175 9.85 2.57 -18.21
N PRO A 176 11.11 2.36 -18.64
CA PRO A 176 11.55 1.02 -19.03
C PRO A 176 11.54 0.08 -17.81
N ILE A 177 10.94 -1.08 -17.98
CA ILE A 177 10.84 -2.13 -16.95
C ILE A 177 11.59 -3.34 -17.47
N MET A 178 12.20 -4.11 -16.58
CA MET A 178 12.87 -5.35 -16.93
C MET A 178 12.36 -6.51 -16.08
N LEU A 179 12.01 -7.61 -16.73
CA LEU A 179 11.62 -8.83 -16.03
C LEU A 179 12.86 -9.54 -15.48
N LYS A 180 12.78 -10.11 -14.28
CA LYS A 180 13.88 -10.89 -13.68
C LYS A 180 14.32 -12.06 -14.59
N SER A 181 13.41 -12.74 -15.27
CA SER A 181 13.72 -13.79 -16.23
C SER A 181 14.63 -13.29 -17.35
N VAL A 182 14.28 -12.15 -17.95
CA VAL A 182 15.05 -11.52 -19.02
C VAL A 182 16.44 -11.09 -18.56
N ILE A 183 16.55 -10.57 -17.33
CA ILE A 183 17.84 -10.23 -16.70
C ILE A 183 18.68 -11.52 -16.54
N ASN A 184 18.09 -12.59 -16.03
CA ASN A 184 18.79 -13.84 -15.81
C ASN A 184 19.29 -14.49 -17.11
N GLU A 185 18.49 -14.45 -18.18
CA GLU A 185 18.88 -14.93 -19.52
C GLU A 185 20.07 -14.14 -20.10
N ASN A 186 20.26 -12.90 -19.71
CA ASN A 186 21.30 -12.01 -20.22
C ASN A 186 22.32 -11.61 -19.13
N ARG A 187 22.47 -12.45 -18.09
CA ARG A 187 23.26 -12.09 -16.88
C ARG A 187 24.76 -12.18 -17.08
N GLU A 188 25.24 -12.89 -18.08
CA GLU A 188 26.66 -13.09 -18.30
C GLU A 188 27.41 -11.76 -18.44
N GLY A 189 28.49 -11.59 -17.66
CA GLY A 189 29.31 -10.39 -17.64
C GLY A 189 28.66 -9.18 -16.97
N LEU A 190 27.50 -9.32 -16.31
CA LEU A 190 26.82 -8.28 -15.56
C LEU A 190 27.05 -8.45 -14.04
N ILE A 191 27.17 -7.32 -13.37
CA ILE A 191 27.11 -7.20 -11.92
C ILE A 191 25.76 -6.54 -11.58
N LEU A 192 24.97 -7.19 -10.72
CA LEU A 192 23.71 -6.66 -10.25
C LEU A 192 23.88 -6.13 -8.84
N GLY A 193 23.41 -4.93 -8.58
CA GLY A 193 23.44 -4.28 -7.28
C GLY A 193 22.06 -3.90 -6.79
N SER A 194 21.82 -4.03 -5.48
CA SER A 194 20.69 -3.41 -4.86
C SER A 194 20.84 -1.89 -4.96
N ALA A 195 19.79 -1.23 -5.42
CA ALA A 195 19.77 0.22 -5.56
C ALA A 195 19.47 0.90 -4.19
N CYS A 196 18.71 2.01 -4.22
CA CYS A 196 18.29 2.75 -3.05
C CYS A 196 17.15 2.03 -2.27
N GLU A 197 16.48 2.75 -1.38
CA GLU A 197 15.29 2.30 -0.63
C GLU A 197 14.15 1.78 -1.51
N ALA A 198 14.11 2.14 -2.80
CA ALA A 198 13.19 1.58 -3.78
C ALA A 198 13.66 0.24 -4.38
N GLY A 199 14.82 -0.24 -3.99
CA GLY A 199 15.37 -1.55 -4.37
C GLY A 199 14.68 -2.69 -3.65
N GLU A 200 14.76 -3.89 -4.23
CA GLU A 200 14.09 -5.07 -3.68
C GLU A 200 14.72 -5.53 -2.35
N LEU A 201 16.05 -5.56 -2.29
CA LEU A 201 16.77 -6.02 -1.12
C LEU A 201 16.56 -5.09 0.08
N PHE A 202 16.67 -3.77 -0.13
CA PHE A 202 16.45 -2.80 0.95
C PHE A 202 15.06 -2.95 1.56
N ARG A 203 14.03 -3.06 0.71
CA ARG A 203 12.66 -3.23 1.19
C ARG A 203 12.46 -4.55 1.91
N ALA A 204 13.02 -5.63 1.41
CA ALA A 204 12.91 -6.93 2.06
C ALA A 204 13.55 -6.94 3.45
N VAL A 205 14.71 -6.28 3.61
CA VAL A 205 15.37 -6.09 4.92
C VAL A 205 14.53 -5.18 5.83
N ALA A 206 13.99 -4.08 5.30
CA ALA A 206 13.13 -3.18 6.06
C ALA A 206 11.80 -3.84 6.50
N ASP A 207 11.29 -4.78 5.70
CA ASP A 207 10.11 -5.59 6.00
C ASP A 207 10.41 -6.75 6.98
N GLY A 208 11.65 -6.86 7.48
CA GLY A 208 12.06 -7.85 8.48
C GLY A 208 12.24 -9.27 7.95
N LYS A 209 12.44 -9.44 6.63
CA LYS A 209 12.73 -10.76 6.04
C LYS A 209 14.08 -11.29 6.51
N ASP A 210 14.12 -12.57 6.81
CA ASP A 210 15.35 -13.22 7.24
C ASP A 210 16.31 -13.50 6.06
N TRP A 211 17.53 -13.93 6.39
CA TRP A 211 18.59 -14.14 5.39
C TRP A 211 18.26 -15.27 4.39
N GLU A 212 17.49 -16.26 4.80
CA GLU A 212 17.09 -17.36 3.90
C GLU A 212 16.04 -16.91 2.88
N GLU A 213 15.18 -15.96 3.24
CA GLU A 213 14.21 -15.35 2.33
C GLU A 213 14.82 -14.33 1.36
N LEU A 214 16.07 -13.87 1.65
CA LEU A 214 16.77 -12.86 0.84
C LEU A 214 17.68 -13.49 -0.24
N LYS A 215 17.97 -14.79 -0.18
CA LYS A 215 18.72 -15.56 -1.18
C LYS A 215 17.87 -15.88 -2.40
#